data_1b84b7ef1666cf552a31f2044a193dbb
#
_entry.id   1b84b7ef1666cf552a31f2044a193dbb
#
_cell.length_a   1.000
_cell.length_b   1.000
_cell.length_c   1.000
_cell.angle_alpha   90.00
_cell.angle_beta   90.00
_cell.angle_gamma   90.00
#
_symmetry.space_group_name_H-M   'P 1'
#
loop_
_entity.id
_entity.type
_entity.pdbx_description
1 polymer ?
#
loop_
_entity_poly.entity_id
_entity_poly.type
_entity_poly.pdbx_seq_one_letter_code
_entity_poly.pdbx_strand_id
1 'polypeptide(L)'
;MLTLAQVTTATWPLLVAASAVALACAALSPLVVARRWAFVGEGVSHSGYGGAGVVWLASLVLPGAPFLKSSGGVTIGVALFSLGTAMVVGKLTRDKRLGFLGFDAAVGIVLTASLALGFIARSIYESQVGSLPVEAQSLLFGDVRTVDPARALLTLAVAAGLVAGLWLCAKETLSYAFEPELAEVGGVPAGFVHYGLLAAIAVVIVAGAPLVGVVLITALLVLPGATGAAMGGTLTRLYLFSFATALAAVALAALARRAFPVLPFGPMIVVALVLEFGLAGLASRLQR
;
A
#
# COMPACT_ATOMS: atom_id res chain seq x y z
N MET A 1 -4.45 2.08 33.72
CA MET A 1 -5.68 2.71 33.21
C MET A 1 -5.29 4.00 32.50
N LEU A 2 -5.29 4.02 31.17
CA LEU A 2 -5.10 5.25 30.39
C LEU A 2 -6.35 6.10 30.53
N THR A 3 -6.24 7.35 30.90
CA THR A 3 -7.36 8.26 31.05
C THR A 3 -8.04 8.51 29.69
N LEU A 4 -9.38 8.69 29.67
CA LEU A 4 -10.16 8.99 28.46
C LEU A 4 -9.58 10.17 27.66
N ALA A 5 -8.95 11.15 28.34
CA ALA A 5 -8.27 12.28 27.71
C ALA A 5 -7.03 11.86 26.90
N GLN A 6 -6.28 10.85 27.34
CA GLN A 6 -5.11 10.32 26.60
C GLN A 6 -5.52 9.53 25.37
N VAL A 7 -6.72 8.93 25.36
CA VAL A 7 -7.27 8.23 24.21
C VAL A 7 -7.76 9.22 23.14
N THR A 8 -8.27 10.40 23.54
CA THR A 8 -8.81 11.40 22.60
C THR A 8 -7.73 12.26 21.93
N THR A 9 -6.63 12.57 22.62
CA THR A 9 -5.55 13.41 22.06
C THR A 9 -4.62 12.66 21.09
N ALA A 10 -4.53 11.33 21.19
CA ALA A 10 -3.70 10.49 20.31
C ALA A 10 -4.41 10.05 19.01
N THR A 11 -5.69 10.41 18.82
CA THR A 11 -6.48 9.84 17.69
C THR A 11 -6.42 10.66 16.41
N TRP A 12 -6.21 11.98 16.47
CA TRP A 12 -6.25 12.81 15.27
C TRP A 12 -5.09 12.52 14.27
N PRO A 13 -3.81 12.30 14.70
CA PRO A 13 -2.76 11.98 13.73
C PRO A 13 -3.01 10.65 13.02
N LEU A 14 -3.52 9.66 13.75
CA LEU A 14 -3.91 8.37 13.19
C LEU A 14 -5.04 8.52 12.15
N LEU A 15 -6.08 9.29 12.47
CA LEU A 15 -7.20 9.51 11.54
C LEU A 15 -6.76 10.26 10.29
N VAL A 16 -5.89 11.28 10.43
CA VAL A 16 -5.32 12.01 9.30
C VAL A 16 -4.48 11.07 8.43
N ALA A 17 -3.58 10.29 9.03
CA ALA A 17 -2.73 9.35 8.31
C ALA A 17 -3.57 8.26 7.61
N ALA A 18 -4.53 7.65 8.30
CA ALA A 18 -5.41 6.63 7.72
C ALA A 18 -6.27 7.18 6.59
N SER A 19 -6.83 8.38 6.73
CA SER A 19 -7.61 9.03 5.68
C SER A 19 -6.74 9.40 4.49
N ALA A 20 -5.51 9.87 4.71
CA ALA A 20 -4.57 10.19 3.65
C ALA A 20 -4.19 8.95 2.83
N VAL A 21 -3.84 7.84 3.51
CA VAL A 21 -3.57 6.55 2.86
C VAL A 21 -4.80 6.03 2.13
N ALA A 22 -5.98 6.11 2.76
CA ALA A 22 -7.23 5.66 2.14
C ALA A 22 -7.54 6.43 0.86
N LEU A 23 -7.35 7.76 0.84
CA LEU A 23 -7.55 8.59 -0.36
C LEU A 23 -6.54 8.25 -1.46
N ALA A 24 -5.26 8.10 -1.12
CA ALA A 24 -4.23 7.74 -2.09
C ALA A 24 -4.49 6.34 -2.70
N CYS A 25 -4.85 5.36 -1.86
CA CYS A 25 -5.23 4.02 -2.32
C CYS A 25 -6.51 4.06 -3.16
N ALA A 26 -7.53 4.84 -2.76
CA ALA A 26 -8.79 4.97 -3.50
C ALA A 26 -8.58 5.58 -4.89
N ALA A 27 -7.61 6.47 -5.06
CA ALA A 27 -7.25 7.01 -6.36
C ALA A 27 -6.57 5.97 -7.27
N LEU A 28 -5.77 5.06 -6.70
CA LEU A 28 -5.10 3.97 -7.42
C LEU A 28 -6.01 2.75 -7.64
N SER A 29 -6.95 2.50 -6.74
CA SER A 29 -7.76 1.28 -6.69
C SER A 29 -8.52 0.98 -7.99
N PRO A 30 -9.19 1.94 -8.67
CA PRO A 30 -9.81 1.69 -9.96
C PRO A 30 -8.82 1.21 -11.05
N LEU A 31 -7.60 1.78 -11.04
CA LEU A 31 -6.55 1.41 -12.00
C LEU A 31 -5.98 0.01 -11.71
N VAL A 32 -5.79 -0.31 -10.43
CA VAL A 32 -5.36 -1.64 -9.96
C VAL A 32 -6.37 -2.72 -10.35
N VAL A 33 -7.66 -2.45 -10.15
CA VAL A 33 -8.75 -3.38 -10.50
C VAL A 33 -8.86 -3.55 -12.01
N ALA A 34 -8.83 -2.45 -12.78
CA ALA A 34 -8.89 -2.49 -14.24
C ALA A 34 -7.73 -3.29 -14.85
N ARG A 35 -6.53 -3.16 -14.29
CA ARG A 35 -5.33 -3.90 -14.71
C ARG A 35 -5.21 -5.31 -14.15
N ARG A 36 -6.12 -5.73 -13.27
CA ARG A 36 -6.08 -7.01 -12.56
C ARG A 36 -4.80 -7.19 -11.73
N TRP A 37 -4.32 -6.10 -11.10
CA TRP A 37 -3.10 -6.06 -10.31
C TRP A 37 -3.37 -6.23 -8.80
N ALA A 38 -4.40 -6.99 -8.44
CA ALA A 38 -4.83 -7.12 -7.05
C ALA A 38 -3.70 -7.55 -6.09
N PHE A 39 -2.81 -8.43 -6.53
CA PHE A 39 -1.71 -8.95 -5.70
C PHE A 39 -0.45 -8.06 -5.69
N VAL A 40 -0.38 -6.99 -6.49
CA VAL A 40 0.81 -6.12 -6.50
C VAL A 40 1.06 -5.48 -5.15
N GLY A 41 -0.02 -5.08 -4.47
CA GLY A 41 0.05 -4.52 -3.12
C GLY A 41 0.73 -5.47 -2.14
N GLU A 42 0.35 -6.73 -2.16
CA GLU A 42 0.92 -7.79 -1.32
C GLU A 42 2.41 -7.99 -1.61
N GLY A 43 2.77 -8.16 -2.89
CA GLY A 43 4.16 -8.38 -3.30
C GLY A 43 5.10 -7.25 -2.90
N VAL A 44 4.69 -6.02 -3.16
CA VAL A 44 5.50 -4.83 -2.84
C VAL A 44 5.56 -4.59 -1.32
N SER A 45 4.47 -4.80 -0.60
CA SER A 45 4.43 -4.61 0.85
C SER A 45 5.37 -5.57 1.58
N HIS A 46 5.30 -6.85 1.24
CA HIS A 46 6.16 -7.86 1.85
C HIS A 46 7.63 -7.75 1.40
N SER A 47 7.90 -7.19 0.23
CA SER A 47 9.27 -6.91 -0.19
C SER A 47 10.00 -5.92 0.72
N GLY A 48 9.27 -5.05 1.41
CA GLY A 48 9.82 -4.17 2.42
C GLY A 48 10.60 -4.89 3.51
N TYR A 49 10.17 -6.11 3.88
CA TYR A 49 10.90 -6.95 4.83
C TYR A 49 12.26 -7.42 4.28
N GLY A 50 12.32 -7.76 2.99
CA GLY A 50 13.57 -8.02 2.29
C GLY A 50 14.51 -6.81 2.29
N GLY A 51 13.95 -5.61 2.06
CA GLY A 51 14.68 -4.35 2.12
C GLY A 51 15.27 -4.06 3.50
N ALA A 52 14.51 -4.25 4.56
CA ALA A 52 14.99 -4.15 5.93
C ALA A 52 16.14 -5.15 6.18
N GLY A 53 15.99 -6.40 5.73
CA GLY A 53 17.02 -7.43 5.81
C GLY A 53 18.34 -7.01 5.15
N VAL A 54 18.27 -6.43 3.95
CA VAL A 54 19.47 -5.91 3.25
C VAL A 54 20.15 -4.82 4.08
N VAL A 55 19.40 -3.90 4.67
CA VAL A 55 19.97 -2.83 5.51
C VAL A 55 20.61 -3.40 6.78
N TRP A 56 19.98 -4.40 7.43
CA TRP A 56 20.56 -5.05 8.60
C TRP A 56 21.89 -5.72 8.26
N LEU A 57 21.96 -6.49 7.16
CA LEU A 57 23.23 -7.08 6.71
C LEU A 57 24.28 -6.02 6.35
N ALA A 58 23.87 -4.97 5.63
CA ALA A 58 24.76 -3.86 5.30
C ALA A 58 25.34 -3.18 6.56
N SER A 59 24.56 -3.07 7.63
CA SER A 59 25.01 -2.49 8.91
C SER A 59 26.04 -3.37 9.65
N LEU A 60 26.08 -4.68 9.39
CA LEU A 60 27.13 -5.57 9.90
C LEU A 60 28.44 -5.43 9.13
N VAL A 61 28.35 -5.27 7.80
CA VAL A 61 29.53 -5.14 6.91
C VAL A 61 30.14 -3.74 7.00
N LEU A 62 29.31 -2.71 7.25
CA LEU A 62 29.70 -1.30 7.32
C LEU A 62 29.45 -0.72 8.73
N PRO A 63 30.21 -1.15 9.76
CA PRO A 63 29.97 -0.72 11.14
C PRO A 63 30.19 0.79 11.34
N GLY A 64 30.96 1.45 10.45
CA GLY A 64 31.18 2.88 10.44
C GLY A 64 30.05 3.74 9.88
N ALA A 65 28.93 3.16 9.45
CA ALA A 65 27.77 3.87 8.92
C ALA A 65 26.59 3.86 9.92
N PRO A 66 26.58 4.72 10.95
CA PRO A 66 25.53 4.73 11.99
C PRO A 66 24.13 4.98 11.42
N PHE A 67 24.05 5.62 10.26
CA PHE A 67 22.80 5.85 9.54
C PHE A 67 22.06 4.54 9.21
N LEU A 68 22.78 3.47 8.84
CA LEU A 68 22.15 2.17 8.53
C LEU A 68 21.47 1.51 9.75
N LYS A 69 21.89 1.89 10.97
CA LYS A 69 21.27 1.43 12.22
C LYS A 69 20.14 2.33 12.70
N SER A 70 19.95 3.47 12.05
CA SER A 70 18.87 4.39 12.39
C SER A 70 17.54 3.98 11.75
N SER A 71 16.42 4.35 12.36
CA SER A 71 15.08 4.18 11.81
C SER A 71 14.95 4.79 10.40
N GLY A 72 15.59 5.95 10.17
CA GLY A 72 15.62 6.59 8.86
C GLY A 72 16.33 5.75 7.79
N GLY A 73 17.48 5.15 8.12
CA GLY A 73 18.22 4.28 7.21
C GLY A 73 17.43 3.05 6.82
N VAL A 74 16.80 2.39 7.78
CA VAL A 74 15.91 1.24 7.52
C VAL A 74 14.73 1.65 6.64
N THR A 75 14.07 2.77 6.94
CA THR A 75 12.94 3.26 6.14
C THR A 75 13.33 3.55 4.69
N ILE A 76 14.47 4.20 4.46
CA ILE A 76 14.98 4.46 3.11
C ILE A 76 15.33 3.16 2.39
N GLY A 77 15.99 2.22 3.07
CA GLY A 77 16.32 0.91 2.49
C GLY A 77 15.07 0.12 2.10
N VAL A 78 14.04 0.10 2.96
CA VAL A 78 12.73 -0.48 2.66
C VAL A 78 12.11 0.20 1.44
N ALA A 79 12.15 1.53 1.37
CA ALA A 79 11.58 2.29 0.25
C ALA A 79 12.27 1.96 -1.08
N LEU A 80 13.60 1.99 -1.10
CA LEU A 80 14.38 1.70 -2.30
C LEU A 80 14.21 0.25 -2.76
N PHE A 81 14.19 -0.70 -1.83
CA PHE A 81 13.99 -2.11 -2.15
C PHE A 81 12.57 -2.38 -2.66
N SER A 82 11.54 -1.81 -2.03
CA SER A 82 10.14 -1.94 -2.47
C SER A 82 9.93 -1.31 -3.85
N LEU A 83 10.55 -0.16 -4.11
CA LEU A 83 10.52 0.46 -5.44
C LEU A 83 11.26 -0.40 -6.47
N GLY A 84 12.44 -0.92 -6.13
CA GLY A 84 13.18 -1.86 -6.97
C GLY A 84 12.37 -3.11 -7.29
N THR A 85 11.70 -3.69 -6.29
CA THR A 85 10.79 -4.83 -6.45
C THR A 85 9.65 -4.51 -7.42
N ALA A 86 9.00 -3.35 -7.29
CA ALA A 86 7.95 -2.91 -8.19
C ALA A 86 8.47 -2.79 -9.64
N MET A 87 9.70 -2.27 -9.83
CA MET A 87 10.34 -2.20 -11.14
C MET A 87 10.68 -3.59 -11.71
N VAL A 88 11.14 -4.53 -10.88
CA VAL A 88 11.41 -5.92 -11.29
C VAL A 88 10.12 -6.62 -11.72
N VAL A 89 9.04 -6.50 -10.94
CA VAL A 89 7.71 -7.01 -11.32
C VAL A 89 7.28 -6.41 -12.65
N GLY A 90 7.42 -5.09 -12.82
CA GLY A 90 7.07 -4.40 -14.06
C GLY A 90 7.88 -4.91 -15.27
N LYS A 91 9.17 -5.21 -15.08
CA LYS A 91 10.03 -5.77 -16.13
C LYS A 91 9.62 -7.21 -16.48
N LEU A 92 9.41 -8.06 -15.48
CA LEU A 92 9.01 -9.46 -15.69
C LEU A 92 7.69 -9.58 -16.45
N THR A 93 6.76 -8.67 -16.19
CA THR A 93 5.43 -8.69 -16.83
C THR A 93 5.40 -8.10 -18.24
N ARG A 94 6.39 -7.28 -18.59
CA ARG A 94 6.52 -6.70 -19.94
C ARG A 94 7.46 -7.47 -20.85
N ASP A 95 8.29 -8.36 -20.31
CA ASP A 95 9.21 -9.15 -21.12
C ASP A 95 8.45 -10.19 -21.95
N LYS A 96 8.46 -10.01 -23.27
CA LYS A 96 7.80 -10.94 -24.21
C LYS A 96 8.34 -12.37 -24.12
N ARG A 97 9.60 -12.56 -23.67
CA ARG A 97 10.22 -13.88 -23.48
C ARG A 97 9.63 -14.62 -22.29
N LEU A 98 9.14 -13.87 -21.30
CA LEU A 98 8.53 -14.37 -20.07
C LEU A 98 7.00 -14.25 -20.10
N GLY A 99 6.40 -14.03 -21.27
CA GLY A 99 4.97 -13.82 -21.45
C GLY A 99 4.07 -14.98 -20.98
N PHE A 100 4.66 -16.17 -20.70
CA PHE A 100 3.96 -17.27 -20.03
C PHE A 100 3.77 -17.01 -18.51
N LEU A 101 4.59 -16.13 -17.93
CA LEU A 101 4.43 -15.69 -16.54
C LEU A 101 3.33 -14.62 -16.51
N GLY A 102 2.15 -14.99 -16.02
CA GLY A 102 1.12 -14.01 -15.69
C GLY A 102 1.62 -13.01 -14.63
N PHE A 103 0.96 -11.86 -14.53
CA PHE A 103 1.31 -10.80 -13.58
C PHE A 103 1.38 -11.33 -12.13
N ASP A 104 0.40 -12.14 -11.73
CA ASP A 104 0.32 -12.70 -10.37
C ASP A 104 1.47 -13.67 -10.07
N ALA A 105 1.91 -14.46 -11.05
CA ALA A 105 3.07 -15.34 -10.89
C ALA A 105 4.37 -14.55 -10.71
N ALA A 106 4.56 -13.47 -11.47
CA ALA A 106 5.72 -12.59 -11.29
C ALA A 106 5.74 -11.95 -9.89
N VAL A 107 4.59 -11.46 -9.42
CA VAL A 107 4.43 -10.93 -8.06
C VAL A 107 4.75 -12.00 -7.02
N GLY A 108 4.20 -13.22 -7.17
CA GLY A 108 4.43 -14.32 -6.23
C GLY A 108 5.90 -14.73 -6.12
N ILE A 109 6.62 -14.81 -7.24
CA ILE A 109 8.05 -15.13 -7.26
C ILE A 109 8.84 -14.06 -6.50
N VAL A 110 8.60 -12.79 -6.81
CA VAL A 110 9.35 -11.69 -6.18
C VAL A 110 9.02 -11.56 -4.70
N LEU A 111 7.75 -11.77 -4.33
CA LEU A 111 7.29 -11.78 -2.94
C LEU A 111 8.01 -12.86 -2.13
N THR A 112 7.99 -14.10 -2.60
CA THR A 112 8.61 -15.23 -1.88
C THR A 112 10.12 -15.08 -1.78
N ALA A 113 10.78 -14.62 -2.86
CA ALA A 113 12.22 -14.36 -2.85
C ALA A 113 12.59 -13.25 -1.86
N SER A 114 11.83 -12.15 -1.84
CA SER A 114 12.05 -11.03 -0.93
C SER A 114 11.85 -11.41 0.53
N LEU A 115 10.80 -12.17 0.84
CA LEU A 115 10.56 -12.68 2.19
C LEU A 115 11.66 -13.62 2.65
N ALA A 116 12.06 -14.58 1.79
CA ALA A 116 13.14 -15.51 2.10
C ALA A 116 14.45 -14.76 2.40
N LEU A 117 14.79 -13.77 1.57
CA LEU A 117 15.96 -12.90 1.80
C LEU A 117 15.86 -12.18 3.14
N GLY A 118 14.70 -11.59 3.45
CA GLY A 118 14.46 -10.89 4.70
C GLY A 118 14.60 -11.78 5.93
N PHE A 119 14.03 -13.00 5.91
CA PHE A 119 14.15 -13.95 7.02
C PHE A 119 15.58 -14.47 7.20
N ILE A 120 16.31 -14.77 6.12
CA ILE A 120 17.72 -15.18 6.18
C ILE A 120 18.55 -14.03 6.77
N ALA A 121 18.38 -12.81 6.25
CA ALA A 121 19.09 -11.64 6.73
C ALA A 121 18.82 -11.36 8.22
N ARG A 122 17.57 -11.48 8.64
CA ARG A 122 17.18 -11.39 10.05
C ARG A 122 17.92 -12.42 10.90
N SER A 123 17.91 -13.69 10.49
CA SER A 123 18.55 -14.77 11.25
C SER A 123 20.07 -14.53 11.41
N ILE A 124 20.73 -14.08 10.34
CA ILE A 124 22.17 -13.73 10.38
C ILE A 124 22.39 -12.55 11.33
N TYR A 125 21.60 -11.49 11.22
CA TYR A 125 21.72 -10.31 12.08
C TYR A 125 21.52 -10.66 13.55
N GLU A 126 20.46 -11.42 13.88
CA GLU A 126 20.12 -11.86 15.23
C GLU A 126 21.23 -12.71 15.85
N SER A 127 21.85 -13.60 15.07
CA SER A 127 22.98 -14.43 15.52
C SER A 127 24.24 -13.61 15.85
N GLN A 128 24.44 -12.46 15.20
CA GLN A 128 25.63 -11.60 15.40
C GLN A 128 25.43 -10.55 16.50
N VAL A 129 24.22 -10.01 16.65
CA VAL A 129 23.91 -8.88 17.54
C VAL A 129 23.20 -9.31 18.80
N GLY A 130 22.57 -10.50 18.81
CA GLY A 130 21.85 -11.06 19.96
C GLY A 130 20.47 -10.43 20.21
N SER A 131 20.05 -9.43 19.43
CA SER A 131 18.75 -8.78 19.56
C SER A 131 18.25 -8.25 18.21
N LEU A 132 16.93 -8.23 18.04
CA LEU A 132 16.31 -7.61 16.88
C LEU A 132 16.10 -6.11 17.12
N PRO A 133 16.22 -5.29 16.07
CA PRO A 133 15.71 -3.92 16.11
C PRO A 133 14.19 -3.97 16.39
N VAL A 134 13.71 -3.11 17.30
CA VAL A 134 12.28 -2.99 17.67
C VAL A 134 11.39 -2.78 16.44
N GLU A 135 11.93 -2.17 15.42
CA GLU A 135 11.26 -1.87 14.15
C GLU A 135 10.94 -3.10 13.29
N ALA A 136 11.59 -4.26 13.53
CA ALA A 136 11.36 -5.46 12.72
C ALA A 136 9.92 -6.00 12.81
N GLN A 137 9.27 -5.83 13.95
CA GLN A 137 7.87 -6.25 14.13
C GLN A 137 6.88 -5.22 13.56
N SER A 138 7.18 -3.92 13.71
CA SER A 138 6.30 -2.85 13.22
C SER A 138 6.22 -2.79 11.70
N LEU A 139 7.26 -3.22 10.99
CA LEU A 139 7.26 -3.26 9.52
C LEU A 139 6.20 -4.19 8.92
N LEU A 140 5.88 -5.31 9.59
CA LEU A 140 4.89 -6.26 9.07
C LEU A 140 3.45 -5.94 9.52
N PHE A 141 3.30 -5.44 10.75
CA PHE A 141 1.96 -5.30 11.36
C PHE A 141 1.52 -3.85 11.56
N GLY A 142 2.41 -2.87 11.35
CA GLY A 142 2.18 -1.48 11.67
C GLY A 142 2.13 -1.21 13.19
N ASP A 143 2.47 -0.01 13.61
CA ASP A 143 2.28 0.42 14.99
C ASP A 143 1.32 1.61 15.06
N VAL A 144 0.05 1.28 15.23
CA VAL A 144 -1.05 2.27 15.34
C VAL A 144 -0.98 3.09 16.63
N ARG A 145 -0.15 2.66 17.60
CA ARG A 145 -0.12 3.27 18.94
C ARG A 145 0.68 4.57 19.02
N THR A 146 1.61 4.77 18.07
CA THR A 146 2.58 5.87 18.11
C THR A 146 2.68 6.62 16.78
N VAL A 147 1.53 7.06 16.22
CA VAL A 147 1.57 7.93 15.03
C VAL A 147 1.95 9.34 15.47
N ASP A 148 3.21 9.72 15.23
CA ASP A 148 3.70 11.07 15.43
C ASP A 148 3.01 12.05 14.45
N PRO A 149 2.60 13.25 14.88
CA PRO A 149 2.03 14.28 14.02
C PRO A 149 2.87 14.60 12.78
N ALA A 150 4.19 14.62 12.90
CA ALA A 150 5.07 14.87 11.77
C ALA A 150 4.97 13.77 10.70
N ARG A 151 4.91 12.51 11.11
CA ARG A 151 4.70 11.36 10.19
C ARG A 151 3.32 11.41 9.54
N ALA A 152 2.27 11.80 10.27
CA ALA A 152 0.93 11.95 9.72
C ALA A 152 0.87 13.04 8.63
N LEU A 153 1.52 14.18 8.87
CA LEU A 153 1.62 15.27 7.90
C LEU A 153 2.46 14.89 6.68
N LEU A 154 3.56 14.16 6.87
CA LEU A 154 4.36 13.64 5.76
C LEU A 154 3.56 12.68 4.90
N THR A 155 2.81 11.75 5.51
CA THR A 155 1.94 10.83 4.79
C THR A 155 0.85 11.57 4.03
N LEU A 156 0.26 12.61 4.62
CA LEU A 156 -0.72 13.47 3.96
C LEU A 156 -0.09 14.18 2.74
N ALA A 157 1.12 14.72 2.89
CA ALA A 157 1.82 15.37 1.78
C ALA A 157 2.14 14.41 0.64
N VAL A 158 2.61 13.19 0.96
CA VAL A 158 2.87 12.12 -0.02
C VAL A 158 1.57 11.72 -0.72
N ALA A 159 0.49 11.50 0.03
CA ALA A 159 -0.82 11.16 -0.52
C ALA A 159 -1.37 12.26 -1.44
N ALA A 160 -1.29 13.52 -1.01
CA ALA A 160 -1.72 14.66 -1.82
C ALA A 160 -0.88 14.80 -3.11
N GLY A 161 0.43 14.66 -3.01
CA GLY A 161 1.34 14.68 -4.17
C GLY A 161 1.03 13.57 -5.17
N LEU A 162 0.74 12.35 -4.66
CA LEU A 162 0.38 11.22 -5.49
C LEU A 162 -0.98 11.43 -6.19
N VAL A 163 -2.01 11.86 -5.46
CA VAL A 163 -3.32 12.14 -6.03
C VAL A 163 -3.22 13.26 -7.07
N ALA A 164 -2.46 14.32 -6.78
CA ALA A 164 -2.20 15.40 -7.74
C ALA A 164 -1.46 14.88 -8.98
N GLY A 165 -0.43 14.06 -8.83
CA GLY A 165 0.29 13.43 -9.94
C GLY A 165 -0.60 12.55 -10.81
N LEU A 166 -1.44 11.71 -10.19
CA LEU A 166 -2.43 10.90 -10.92
C LEU A 166 -3.46 11.77 -11.63
N TRP A 167 -3.88 12.87 -11.04
CA TRP A 167 -4.82 13.81 -11.67
C TRP A 167 -4.19 14.52 -12.87
N LEU A 168 -2.94 14.97 -12.76
CA LEU A 168 -2.20 15.58 -13.86
C LEU A 168 -1.97 14.62 -15.04
N CYS A 169 -1.71 13.33 -14.74
CA CYS A 169 -1.52 12.28 -15.73
C CYS A 169 -2.79 11.42 -15.91
N ALA A 170 -3.99 11.96 -15.59
CA ALA A 170 -5.23 11.17 -15.60
C ALA A 170 -5.53 10.61 -16.98
N LYS A 171 -5.31 11.39 -18.05
CA LYS A 171 -5.56 10.94 -19.42
C LYS A 171 -4.72 9.72 -19.77
N GLU A 172 -3.42 9.78 -19.52
CA GLU A 172 -2.46 8.72 -19.84
C GLU A 172 -2.69 7.48 -18.97
N THR A 173 -2.90 7.69 -17.67
CA THR A 173 -3.11 6.59 -16.71
C THR A 173 -4.42 5.86 -16.95
N LEU A 174 -5.50 6.59 -17.24
CA LEU A 174 -6.81 5.99 -17.55
C LEU A 174 -6.78 5.26 -18.89
N SER A 175 -6.26 5.89 -19.97
CA SER A 175 -6.12 5.24 -21.26
C SER A 175 -5.32 3.95 -21.16
N TYR A 176 -4.18 4.00 -20.46
CA TYR A 176 -3.35 2.81 -20.24
C TYR A 176 -4.05 1.75 -19.40
N ALA A 177 -4.80 2.13 -18.36
CA ALA A 177 -5.41 1.17 -17.44
C ALA A 177 -6.56 0.38 -18.11
N PHE A 178 -7.36 1.03 -18.93
CA PHE A 178 -8.54 0.42 -19.57
C PHE A 178 -8.24 -0.16 -20.95
N GLU A 179 -7.45 0.53 -21.78
CA GLU A 179 -7.20 0.16 -23.18
C GLU A 179 -5.72 0.34 -23.54
N PRO A 180 -4.80 -0.52 -23.05
CA PRO A 180 -3.35 -0.33 -23.20
C PRO A 180 -2.88 -0.33 -24.65
N GLU A 181 -3.50 -1.15 -25.52
CA GLU A 181 -3.14 -1.22 -26.94
C GLU A 181 -3.53 0.07 -27.68
N LEU A 182 -4.74 0.58 -27.43
CA LEU A 182 -5.19 1.85 -27.99
C LEU A 182 -4.40 3.04 -27.43
N ALA A 183 -4.00 2.98 -26.17
CA ALA A 183 -3.15 4.01 -25.56
C ALA A 183 -1.79 4.10 -26.28
N GLU A 184 -1.15 2.98 -26.58
CA GLU A 184 0.12 2.96 -27.34
C GLU A 184 -0.04 3.53 -28.76
N VAL A 185 -1.09 3.15 -29.48
CA VAL A 185 -1.42 3.70 -30.80
C VAL A 185 -1.72 5.20 -30.73
N GLY A 186 -2.36 5.64 -29.64
CA GLY A 186 -2.63 7.07 -29.36
C GLY A 186 -1.43 7.89 -28.91
N GLY A 187 -0.21 7.32 -28.90
CA GLY A 187 1.02 7.99 -28.54
C GLY A 187 1.29 8.11 -27.03
N VAL A 188 0.51 7.41 -26.19
CA VAL A 188 0.78 7.34 -24.75
C VAL A 188 2.01 6.48 -24.51
N PRO A 189 3.01 6.95 -23.76
CA PRO A 189 4.21 6.16 -23.45
C PRO A 189 3.88 5.08 -22.40
N ALA A 190 3.20 4.00 -22.85
CA ALA A 190 2.66 2.94 -22.02
C ALA A 190 3.70 2.33 -21.05
N GLY A 191 4.98 2.29 -21.47
CA GLY A 191 6.08 1.88 -20.59
C GLY A 191 6.26 2.78 -19.39
N PHE A 192 6.31 4.08 -19.64
CA PHE A 192 6.47 5.08 -18.56
C PHE A 192 5.28 5.07 -17.60
N VAL A 193 4.06 4.99 -18.15
CA VAL A 193 2.83 4.92 -17.33
C VAL A 193 2.79 3.63 -16.49
N HIS A 194 3.18 2.48 -17.08
CA HIS A 194 3.25 1.21 -16.38
C HIS A 194 4.16 1.27 -15.14
N TYR A 195 5.41 1.70 -15.34
CA TYR A 195 6.36 1.82 -14.23
C TYR A 195 5.99 2.94 -13.26
N GLY A 196 5.40 4.03 -13.76
CA GLY A 196 4.89 5.11 -12.93
C GLY A 196 3.78 4.68 -11.97
N LEU A 197 2.83 3.88 -12.44
CA LEU A 197 1.77 3.31 -11.60
C LEU A 197 2.32 2.33 -10.56
N LEU A 198 3.25 1.46 -10.94
CA LEU A 198 3.90 0.55 -9.99
C LEU A 198 4.72 1.31 -8.92
N ALA A 199 5.42 2.38 -9.33
CA ALA A 199 6.11 3.27 -8.41
C ALA A 199 5.14 3.98 -7.47
N ALA A 200 4.01 4.47 -7.98
CA ALA A 200 2.97 5.10 -7.18
C ALA A 200 2.40 4.16 -6.11
N ILE A 201 2.13 2.90 -6.48
CA ILE A 201 1.71 1.85 -5.55
C ILE A 201 2.79 1.61 -4.49
N ALA A 202 4.07 1.48 -4.88
CA ALA A 202 5.16 1.28 -3.94
C ALA A 202 5.31 2.46 -2.96
N VAL A 203 5.17 3.70 -3.43
CA VAL A 203 5.24 4.91 -2.59
C VAL A 203 4.13 4.92 -1.54
N VAL A 204 2.87 4.62 -1.91
CA VAL A 204 1.76 4.56 -0.95
C VAL A 204 1.98 3.47 0.09
N ILE A 205 2.48 2.31 -0.34
CA ILE A 205 2.76 1.19 0.56
C ILE A 205 3.85 1.57 1.57
N VAL A 206 4.97 2.12 1.10
CA VAL A 206 6.09 2.50 1.97
C VAL A 206 5.68 3.60 2.95
N ALA A 207 4.89 4.58 2.50
CA ALA A 207 4.42 5.67 3.36
C ALA A 207 3.37 5.21 4.38
N GLY A 208 2.52 4.27 4.00
CA GLY A 208 1.36 3.86 4.79
C GLY A 208 1.56 2.60 5.64
N ALA A 209 2.34 1.60 5.17
CA ALA A 209 2.46 0.31 5.86
C ALA A 209 2.92 0.41 7.32
N PRO A 210 3.92 1.26 7.68
CA PRO A 210 4.31 1.41 9.08
C PRO A 210 3.23 2.00 9.98
N LEU A 211 2.27 2.74 9.40
CA LEU A 211 1.23 3.45 10.14
C LEU A 211 -0.04 2.61 10.32
N VAL A 212 -0.49 1.99 9.23
CA VAL A 212 -1.81 1.33 9.20
C VAL A 212 -1.74 -0.18 8.96
N GLY A 213 -0.57 -0.69 8.66
CA GLY A 213 -0.31 -2.11 8.39
C GLY A 213 -0.50 -2.50 6.92
N VAL A 214 0.24 -3.54 6.52
CA VAL A 214 0.26 -4.07 5.15
C VAL A 214 -1.12 -4.54 4.70
N VAL A 215 -1.81 -5.32 5.53
CA VAL A 215 -3.12 -5.91 5.22
C VAL A 215 -4.17 -4.84 4.89
N LEU A 216 -4.14 -3.70 5.61
CA LEU A 216 -5.08 -2.63 5.33
C LEU A 216 -4.78 -1.96 3.99
N ILE A 217 -3.52 -1.74 3.65
CA ILE A 217 -3.17 -1.08 2.38
C ILE A 217 -3.55 -1.95 1.19
N THR A 218 -3.30 -3.27 1.25
CA THR A 218 -3.71 -4.19 0.18
C THR A 218 -5.22 -4.21 0.00
N ALA A 219 -5.99 -4.19 1.10
CA ALA A 219 -7.44 -4.07 1.05
C ALA A 219 -7.91 -2.74 0.42
N LEU A 220 -7.29 -1.61 0.82
CA LEU A 220 -7.60 -0.28 0.28
C LEU A 220 -7.21 -0.12 -1.20
N LEU A 221 -6.21 -0.84 -1.69
CA LEU A 221 -5.82 -0.82 -3.11
C LEU A 221 -6.79 -1.60 -4.00
N VAL A 222 -7.63 -2.48 -3.43
CA VAL A 222 -8.51 -3.35 -4.23
C VAL A 222 -9.98 -3.07 -3.97
N LEU A 223 -10.42 -3.11 -2.72
CA LEU A 223 -11.84 -3.09 -2.37
C LEU A 223 -12.59 -1.82 -2.80
N PRO A 224 -12.05 -0.58 -2.64
CA PRO A 224 -12.77 0.61 -3.06
C PRO A 224 -13.04 0.65 -4.56
N GLY A 225 -12.05 0.30 -5.38
CA GLY A 225 -12.22 0.22 -6.84
C GLY A 225 -13.14 -0.91 -7.26
N ALA A 226 -13.07 -2.07 -6.59
CA ALA A 226 -13.98 -3.19 -6.83
C ALA A 226 -15.43 -2.85 -6.47
N THR A 227 -15.65 -2.12 -5.37
CA THR A 227 -16.96 -1.61 -4.96
C THR A 227 -17.51 -0.65 -6.01
N GLY A 228 -16.70 0.31 -6.46
CA GLY A 228 -17.06 1.23 -7.52
C GLY A 228 -17.42 0.52 -8.83
N ALA A 229 -16.64 -0.51 -9.21
CA ALA A 229 -16.90 -1.32 -10.39
C ALA A 229 -18.19 -2.15 -10.27
N ALA A 230 -18.50 -2.68 -9.08
CA ALA A 230 -19.72 -3.43 -8.82
C ALA A 230 -20.98 -2.57 -8.96
N MET A 231 -20.91 -1.27 -8.61
CA MET A 231 -22.00 -0.32 -8.77
C MET A 231 -22.24 0.09 -10.22
N GLY A 232 -21.30 -0.16 -11.11
CA GLY A 232 -21.41 0.11 -12.55
C GLY A 232 -21.46 1.60 -12.91
N GLY A 233 -21.62 1.88 -14.19
CA GLY A 233 -21.82 3.23 -14.69
C GLY A 233 -20.59 3.90 -15.29
N THR A 234 -20.43 5.20 -15.09
CA THR A 234 -19.36 6.00 -15.69
C THR A 234 -18.08 5.98 -14.84
N LEU A 235 -16.95 6.33 -15.46
CA LEU A 235 -15.67 6.54 -14.77
C LEU A 235 -15.79 7.45 -13.56
N THR A 236 -16.56 8.53 -13.67
CA THR A 236 -16.80 9.46 -12.55
C THR A 236 -17.46 8.76 -11.37
N ARG A 237 -18.47 7.92 -11.63
CA ARG A 237 -19.12 7.13 -10.58
C ARG A 237 -18.17 6.12 -9.95
N LEU A 238 -17.37 5.43 -10.76
CA LEU A 238 -16.35 4.49 -10.29
C LEU A 238 -15.42 5.15 -9.27
N TYR A 239 -14.85 6.32 -9.59
CA TYR A 239 -13.99 7.05 -8.67
C TYR A 239 -14.74 7.60 -7.45
N LEU A 240 -15.95 8.13 -7.66
CA LEU A 240 -16.78 8.65 -6.56
C LEU A 240 -17.06 7.56 -5.51
N PHE A 241 -17.46 6.36 -5.95
CA PHE A 241 -17.69 5.23 -5.04
C PHE A 241 -16.39 4.75 -4.41
N SER A 242 -15.27 4.73 -5.16
CA SER A 242 -13.97 4.36 -4.60
C SER A 242 -13.56 5.29 -3.45
N PHE A 243 -13.65 6.60 -3.64
CA PHE A 243 -13.34 7.56 -2.57
C PHE A 243 -14.34 7.50 -1.42
N ALA A 244 -15.65 7.39 -1.73
CA ALA A 244 -16.70 7.33 -0.71
C ALA A 244 -16.54 6.11 0.20
N THR A 245 -16.34 4.92 -0.36
CA THR A 245 -16.15 3.68 0.42
C THR A 245 -14.86 3.73 1.24
N ALA A 246 -13.75 4.19 0.68
CA ALA A 246 -12.51 4.29 1.43
C ALA A 246 -12.63 5.20 2.66
N LEU A 247 -13.26 6.37 2.52
CA LEU A 247 -13.50 7.30 3.63
C LEU A 247 -14.56 6.79 4.61
N ALA A 248 -15.64 6.18 4.10
CA ALA A 248 -16.69 5.61 4.94
C ALA A 248 -16.13 4.48 5.82
N ALA A 249 -15.29 3.60 5.27
CA ALA A 249 -14.65 2.53 6.04
C ALA A 249 -13.76 3.08 7.18
N VAL A 250 -12.98 4.15 6.92
CA VAL A 250 -12.18 4.83 7.96
C VAL A 250 -13.09 5.44 9.02
N ALA A 251 -14.18 6.11 8.61
CA ALA A 251 -15.14 6.72 9.54
C ALA A 251 -15.86 5.67 10.40
N LEU A 252 -16.32 4.58 9.78
CA LEU A 252 -16.97 3.45 10.48
C LEU A 252 -16.02 2.81 11.49
N ALA A 253 -14.78 2.56 11.12
CA ALA A 253 -13.76 2.03 12.04
C ALA A 253 -13.48 3.01 13.19
N ALA A 254 -13.43 4.33 12.93
CA ALA A 254 -13.25 5.34 13.96
C ALA A 254 -14.42 5.39 14.96
N LEU A 255 -15.65 5.22 14.48
CA LEU A 255 -16.84 5.12 15.32
C LEU A 255 -16.85 3.81 16.12
N ALA A 256 -16.56 2.67 15.46
CA ALA A 256 -16.54 1.36 16.11
C ALA A 256 -15.44 1.29 17.20
N ARG A 257 -14.30 1.96 17.01
CA ARG A 257 -13.25 2.04 18.02
C ARG A 257 -13.70 2.70 19.33
N ARG A 258 -14.69 3.61 19.28
CA ARG A 258 -15.25 4.20 20.50
C ARG A 258 -16.01 3.18 21.34
N ALA A 259 -16.68 2.23 20.69
CA ALA A 259 -17.41 1.14 21.34
C ALA A 259 -16.49 -0.02 21.74
N PHE A 260 -15.47 -0.31 20.92
CA PHE A 260 -14.57 -1.43 21.07
C PHE A 260 -13.09 -1.00 21.03
N PRO A 261 -12.57 -0.33 22.08
CA PRO A 261 -11.21 0.24 22.06
C PRO A 261 -10.09 -0.81 22.05
N VAL A 262 -10.41 -2.07 22.34
CA VAL A 262 -9.45 -3.20 22.33
C VAL A 262 -9.14 -3.68 20.91
N LEU A 263 -10.06 -3.46 19.95
CA LEU A 263 -9.88 -3.95 18.59
C LEU A 263 -8.85 -3.11 17.81
N PRO A 264 -8.00 -3.75 17.01
CA PRO A 264 -7.00 -3.04 16.22
C PRO A 264 -7.66 -2.26 15.06
N PHE A 265 -7.26 -1.02 14.86
CA PHE A 265 -7.91 -0.07 13.94
C PHE A 265 -7.84 -0.52 12.47
N GLY A 266 -6.68 -1.03 12.01
CA GLY A 266 -6.51 -1.50 10.63
C GLY A 266 -7.49 -2.59 10.23
N PRO A 267 -7.57 -3.72 10.94
CA PRO A 267 -8.55 -4.77 10.68
C PRO A 267 -10.00 -4.31 10.71
N MET A 268 -10.37 -3.33 11.55
CA MET A 268 -11.72 -2.77 11.56
C MET A 268 -12.07 -2.08 10.24
N ILE A 269 -11.12 -1.32 9.65
CA ILE A 269 -11.30 -0.71 8.33
C ILE A 269 -11.47 -1.79 7.25
N VAL A 270 -10.67 -2.86 7.30
CA VAL A 270 -10.79 -3.97 6.33
C VAL A 270 -12.15 -4.63 6.40
N VAL A 271 -12.65 -4.90 7.60
CA VAL A 271 -14.01 -5.47 7.78
C VAL A 271 -15.07 -4.53 7.21
N ALA A 272 -14.97 -3.22 7.48
CA ALA A 272 -15.89 -2.24 6.93
C ALA A 272 -15.87 -2.26 5.39
N LEU A 273 -14.69 -2.24 4.76
CA LEU A 273 -14.54 -2.33 3.30
C LEU A 273 -15.17 -3.61 2.71
N VAL A 274 -14.98 -4.76 3.36
CA VAL A 274 -15.55 -6.02 2.91
C VAL A 274 -17.07 -5.99 2.99
N LEU A 275 -17.63 -5.44 4.08
CA LEU A 275 -19.07 -5.28 4.23
C LEU A 275 -19.66 -4.33 3.17
N GLU A 276 -19.00 -3.19 2.92
CA GLU A 276 -19.41 -2.24 1.88
C GLU A 276 -19.39 -2.88 0.49
N PHE A 277 -18.34 -3.64 0.17
CA PHE A 277 -18.25 -4.39 -1.09
C PHE A 277 -19.39 -5.43 -1.22
N GLY A 278 -19.66 -6.18 -0.15
CA GLY A 278 -20.75 -7.15 -0.11
C GLY A 278 -22.12 -6.49 -0.33
N LEU A 279 -22.38 -5.35 0.32
CA LEU A 279 -23.60 -4.58 0.15
C LEU A 279 -23.73 -4.02 -1.28
N ALA A 280 -22.65 -3.50 -1.86
CA ALA A 280 -22.65 -3.03 -3.23
C ALA A 280 -22.97 -4.17 -4.22
N GLY A 281 -22.38 -5.35 -3.99
CA GLY A 281 -22.66 -6.55 -4.79
C GLY A 281 -24.13 -7.00 -4.72
N LEU A 282 -24.75 -6.92 -3.54
CA LEU A 282 -26.17 -7.22 -3.36
C LEU A 282 -27.04 -6.17 -4.05
N ALA A 283 -26.74 -4.87 -3.86
CA ALA A 283 -27.47 -3.79 -4.49
C ALA A 283 -27.44 -3.87 -6.02
N SER A 284 -26.29 -4.19 -6.59
CA SER A 284 -26.13 -4.34 -8.05
C SER A 284 -26.97 -5.50 -8.64
N ARG A 285 -27.22 -6.56 -7.86
CA ARG A 285 -28.09 -7.68 -8.27
C ARG A 285 -29.58 -7.30 -8.26
N LEU A 286 -29.99 -6.41 -7.35
CA LEU A 286 -31.37 -5.96 -7.24
C LEU A 286 -31.76 -4.92 -8.31
N GLN A 287 -30.77 -4.32 -8.97
CA GLN A 287 -30.95 -3.34 -10.05
C GLN A 287 -30.97 -3.97 -11.45
N ARG A 288 -30.62 -5.24 -11.56
CA ARG A 288 -30.71 -6.05 -12.79
C ARG A 288 -32.01 -6.84 -12.86
#